data_cca3e801c180900b0fca1fe9841f5703
#
_entry.id   cca3e801c180900b0fca1fe9841f5703
#
_cell.length_a   1.000
_cell.length_b   1.000
_cell.length_c   1.000
_cell.angle_alpha   90.00
_cell.angle_beta   90.00
_cell.angle_gamma   90.00
#
_symmetry.space_group_name_H-M   'P 1'
#
loop_
_entity.id
_entity.type
_entity.pdbx_description
1 polymer ?
#
loop_
_entity_poly.entity_id
_entity_poly.type
_entity_poly.pdbx_seq_one_letter_code
_entity_poly.pdbx_strand_id
1 'polypeptide(L)'
;MAVNNKYDQGSITRLKDEQQVRQKAPVIFGTNDELGAAHGVYEIIANAIDEAREGYGKQIRISVEADGTVEVSDDGRGVPMDWNKNEQEYNWRLVFCTMYASGKYDGSNYSDSLGTNGLGATAMQYASEFMDVYSTRDGYTYYMHFEKGRPVGKLQKLAPIRTGTGTTIRFKPDPE
;
A
#
# COMPACT_ATOMS: atom_id res chain seq x y z
N MET A 1 45.64 7.47 -9.59
CA MET A 1 44.81 8.34 -8.71
C MET A 1 44.33 7.46 -7.56
N ALA A 2 44.73 7.77 -6.33
CA ALA A 2 44.31 7.00 -5.16
C ALA A 2 42.85 7.34 -4.85
N VAL A 3 41.97 6.37 -4.92
CA VAL A 3 40.60 6.50 -4.46
C VAL A 3 40.68 6.61 -2.93
N ASN A 4 40.47 7.81 -2.41
CA ASN A 4 40.46 8.10 -0.99
C ASN A 4 39.09 7.63 -0.42
N ASN A 5 38.95 6.32 -0.23
CA ASN A 5 37.76 5.72 0.34
C ASN A 5 37.86 5.80 1.87
N LYS A 6 37.63 6.99 2.44
CA LYS A 6 37.52 7.15 3.89
C LYS A 6 36.21 6.52 4.36
N TYR A 7 36.29 5.29 4.84
CA TYR A 7 35.23 4.70 5.66
C TYR A 7 35.38 5.30 7.07
N ASP A 8 34.62 6.34 7.36
CA ASP A 8 34.59 7.07 8.62
C ASP A 8 33.19 7.08 9.25
N GLN A 9 33.05 7.76 10.38
CA GLN A 9 31.79 7.83 11.12
C GLN A 9 30.62 8.43 10.32
N GLY A 10 30.91 9.24 9.26
CA GLY A 10 29.92 9.82 8.36
C GLY A 10 29.55 8.93 7.18
N SER A 11 30.23 7.78 7.00
CA SER A 11 30.04 6.89 5.83
C SER A 11 28.78 6.02 5.92
N ILE A 12 28.17 5.92 7.11
CA ILE A 12 26.97 5.11 7.32
C ILE A 12 25.73 5.98 7.11
N THR A 13 24.92 5.62 6.12
CA THR A 13 23.65 6.30 5.82
C THR A 13 22.48 5.33 5.92
N ARG A 14 21.35 5.81 6.46
CA ARG A 14 20.08 5.06 6.49
C ARG A 14 19.30 5.38 5.22
N LEU A 15 18.87 4.35 4.49
CA LEU A 15 17.90 4.50 3.42
C LEU A 15 16.52 4.81 4.03
N LYS A 16 15.79 5.75 3.44
CA LYS A 16 14.37 5.95 3.72
C LYS A 16 13.55 4.79 3.15
N ASP A 17 12.35 4.56 3.68
CA ASP A 17 11.50 3.43 3.30
C ASP A 17 11.27 3.34 1.77
N GLU A 18 10.95 4.46 1.12
CA GLU A 18 10.85 4.57 -0.34
C GLU A 18 12.14 4.11 -1.06
N GLN A 19 13.29 4.56 -0.58
CA GLN A 19 14.58 4.18 -1.15
C GLN A 19 14.91 2.70 -0.91
N GLN A 20 14.52 2.15 0.24
CA GLN A 20 14.69 0.73 0.53
C GLN A 20 13.91 -0.12 -0.47
N VAL A 21 12.65 0.20 -0.73
CA VAL A 21 11.81 -0.55 -1.67
C VAL A 21 12.39 -0.48 -3.09
N ARG A 22 12.65 0.72 -3.61
CA ARG A 22 13.15 0.90 -4.98
C ARG A 22 14.56 0.34 -5.21
N GLN A 23 15.49 0.52 -4.26
CA GLN A 23 16.86 0.04 -4.40
C GLN A 23 17.04 -1.44 -4.00
N LYS A 24 16.12 -2.01 -3.26
CA LYS A 24 16.17 -3.37 -2.73
C LYS A 24 14.92 -4.17 -3.09
N ALA A 25 14.32 -3.89 -4.26
CA ALA A 25 13.14 -4.59 -4.75
C ALA A 25 13.27 -6.13 -4.65
N PRO A 26 14.40 -6.78 -4.99
CA PRO A 26 14.54 -8.23 -4.81
C PRO A 26 14.39 -8.71 -3.36
N VAL A 27 14.70 -7.89 -2.37
CA VAL A 27 14.53 -8.25 -0.95
C VAL A 27 13.06 -8.17 -0.54
N ILE A 28 12.32 -7.23 -1.12
CA ILE A 28 10.91 -6.96 -0.79
C ILE A 28 9.97 -7.86 -1.60
N PHE A 29 10.21 -7.96 -2.91
CA PHE A 29 9.35 -8.67 -3.87
C PHE A 29 9.93 -9.99 -4.39
N GLY A 30 11.10 -10.40 -3.89
CA GLY A 30 11.80 -11.60 -4.35
C GLY A 30 12.64 -11.40 -5.61
N THR A 31 12.19 -10.57 -6.55
CA THR A 31 12.92 -10.19 -7.77
C THR A 31 12.67 -8.71 -8.10
N ASN A 32 13.35 -8.21 -9.13
CA ASN A 32 13.15 -6.86 -9.67
C ASN A 32 12.64 -6.88 -11.12
N ASP A 33 11.93 -7.92 -11.49
CA ASP A 33 11.34 -8.12 -12.81
C ASP A 33 9.80 -8.24 -12.73
N GLU A 34 9.17 -8.72 -13.79
CA GLU A 34 7.71 -8.92 -13.86
C GLU A 34 7.16 -9.83 -12.75
N LEU A 35 7.95 -10.79 -12.26
CA LEU A 35 7.54 -11.67 -11.15
C LEU A 35 7.47 -10.88 -9.84
N GLY A 36 8.41 -9.96 -9.60
CA GLY A 36 8.37 -9.05 -8.47
C GLY A 36 7.16 -8.12 -8.52
N ALA A 37 6.86 -7.56 -9.68
CA ALA A 37 5.65 -6.76 -9.88
C ALA A 37 4.37 -7.59 -9.63
N ALA A 38 4.30 -8.82 -10.12
CA ALA A 38 3.18 -9.74 -9.88
C ALA A 38 3.03 -10.06 -8.39
N HIS A 39 4.13 -10.23 -7.65
CA HIS A 39 4.09 -10.42 -6.20
C HIS A 39 3.49 -9.18 -5.50
N GLY A 40 3.89 -7.97 -5.89
CA GLY A 40 3.32 -6.73 -5.36
C GLY A 40 1.81 -6.61 -5.63
N VAL A 41 1.35 -6.98 -6.83
CA VAL A 41 -0.09 -7.07 -7.16
C VAL A 41 -0.80 -8.06 -6.25
N TYR A 42 -0.19 -9.25 -6.03
CA TYR A 42 -0.74 -10.27 -5.15
C TYR A 42 -0.92 -9.76 -3.70
N GLU A 43 0.00 -8.97 -3.18
CA GLU A 43 -0.11 -8.37 -1.84
C GLU A 43 -1.35 -7.45 -1.71
N ILE A 44 -1.67 -6.68 -2.75
CA ILE A 44 -2.90 -5.86 -2.76
C ILE A 44 -4.15 -6.75 -2.80
N ILE A 45 -4.14 -7.81 -3.62
CA ILE A 45 -5.24 -8.77 -3.70
C ILE A 45 -5.42 -9.51 -2.37
N ALA A 46 -4.33 -9.91 -1.72
CA ALA A 46 -4.34 -10.60 -0.43
C ALA A 46 -5.05 -9.78 0.66
N ASN A 47 -4.91 -8.46 0.66
CA ASN A 47 -5.63 -7.60 1.59
C ASN A 47 -7.15 -7.66 1.39
N ALA A 48 -7.62 -7.67 0.14
CA ALA A 48 -9.05 -7.82 -0.19
C ALA A 48 -9.57 -9.22 0.18
N ILE A 49 -8.76 -10.27 -0.01
CA ILE A 49 -9.11 -11.63 0.38
C ILE A 49 -9.21 -11.74 1.91
N ASP A 50 -8.28 -11.13 2.65
CA ASP A 50 -8.31 -11.14 4.12
C ASP A 50 -9.58 -10.46 4.66
N GLU A 51 -10.02 -9.34 4.09
CA GLU A 51 -11.31 -8.73 4.43
C GLU A 51 -12.49 -9.69 4.21
N ALA A 52 -12.52 -10.38 3.07
CA ALA A 52 -13.57 -11.34 2.76
C ALA A 52 -13.54 -12.57 3.70
N ARG A 53 -12.36 -13.06 4.09
CA ARG A 53 -12.19 -14.16 5.06
C ARG A 53 -12.68 -13.79 6.45
N GLU A 54 -12.51 -12.55 6.87
CA GLU A 54 -13.06 -12.02 8.13
C GLU A 54 -14.59 -11.80 8.06
N GLY A 55 -15.23 -12.13 6.94
CA GLY A 55 -16.66 -12.03 6.74
C GLY A 55 -17.14 -10.64 6.28
N TYR A 56 -16.21 -9.76 5.92
CA TYR A 56 -16.50 -8.44 5.41
C TYR A 56 -16.34 -8.41 3.88
N GLY A 57 -17.45 -8.16 3.19
CA GLY A 57 -17.48 -8.18 1.73
C GLY A 57 -17.66 -9.59 1.15
N LYS A 58 -18.05 -9.63 -0.12
CA LYS A 58 -18.35 -10.88 -0.86
C LYS A 58 -17.81 -10.82 -2.28
N GLN A 59 -17.28 -9.69 -2.70
CA GLN A 59 -16.90 -9.46 -4.08
C GLN A 59 -15.54 -8.76 -4.16
N ILE A 60 -14.65 -9.36 -4.92
CA ILE A 60 -13.36 -8.78 -5.29
C ILE A 60 -13.35 -8.69 -6.81
N ARG A 61 -13.04 -7.52 -7.35
CA ARG A 61 -12.87 -7.29 -8.78
C ARG A 61 -11.42 -6.91 -9.04
N ILE A 62 -10.86 -7.49 -10.08
CA ILE A 62 -9.50 -7.21 -10.52
C ILE A 62 -9.59 -6.90 -12.01
N SER A 63 -9.00 -5.80 -12.44
CA SER A 63 -8.84 -5.47 -13.84
C SER A 63 -7.39 -5.09 -14.14
N VAL A 64 -6.93 -5.40 -15.33
CA VAL A 64 -5.61 -5.03 -15.84
C VAL A 64 -5.81 -4.36 -17.19
N GLU A 65 -5.35 -3.13 -17.30
CA GLU A 65 -5.44 -2.34 -18.52
C GLU A 65 -4.26 -2.66 -19.46
N ALA A 66 -4.40 -2.32 -20.74
CA ALA A 66 -3.38 -2.61 -21.77
C ALA A 66 -2.03 -1.91 -21.49
N ASP A 67 -2.02 -0.82 -20.75
CA ASP A 67 -0.81 -0.09 -20.36
C ASP A 67 -0.14 -0.63 -19.09
N GLY A 68 -0.65 -1.75 -18.52
CA GLY A 68 -0.17 -2.36 -17.29
C GLY A 68 -0.76 -1.77 -16.00
N THR A 69 -1.71 -0.83 -16.09
CA THR A 69 -2.44 -0.35 -14.91
C THR A 69 -3.32 -1.46 -14.35
N VAL A 70 -3.25 -1.65 -13.04
CA VAL A 70 -4.03 -2.63 -12.29
C VAL A 70 -5.01 -1.92 -11.37
N GLU A 71 -6.24 -2.43 -11.31
CA GLU A 71 -7.22 -2.02 -10.32
C GLU A 71 -7.71 -3.23 -9.53
N VAL A 72 -7.69 -3.11 -8.22
CA VAL A 72 -8.25 -4.09 -7.28
C VAL A 72 -9.31 -3.39 -6.45
N SER A 73 -10.52 -3.92 -6.45
CA SER A 73 -11.66 -3.37 -5.71
C SER A 73 -12.34 -4.47 -4.89
N ASP A 74 -12.69 -4.16 -3.65
CA ASP A 74 -13.48 -5.01 -2.75
C ASP A 74 -14.70 -4.26 -2.21
N ASP A 75 -15.67 -5.00 -1.70
CA ASP A 75 -16.85 -4.51 -1.00
C ASP A 75 -16.76 -4.77 0.52
N GLY A 76 -15.55 -4.77 1.08
CA GLY A 76 -15.27 -4.90 2.51
C GLY A 76 -15.60 -3.64 3.30
N ARG A 77 -14.99 -3.49 4.48
CA ARG A 77 -15.25 -2.34 5.39
C ARG A 77 -14.69 -0.99 4.87
N GLY A 78 -13.81 -1.01 3.90
CA GLY A 78 -13.02 0.14 3.49
C GLY A 78 -11.85 0.43 4.45
N VAL A 79 -10.67 0.64 3.90
CA VAL A 79 -9.46 0.97 4.66
C VAL A 79 -9.67 2.28 5.44
N PRO A 80 -9.32 2.36 6.75
CA PRO A 80 -9.31 3.62 7.47
C PRO A 80 -8.35 4.63 6.81
N MET A 81 -8.80 5.87 6.62
CA MET A 81 -8.00 6.91 5.97
C MET A 81 -7.78 8.14 6.85
N ASP A 82 -8.64 8.36 7.82
CA ASP A 82 -8.68 9.52 8.71
C ASP A 82 -7.64 9.50 9.83
N TRP A 83 -7.72 10.44 10.73
CA TRP A 83 -6.79 10.64 11.84
C TRP A 83 -6.86 9.51 12.87
N ASN A 84 -5.73 8.90 13.17
CA ASN A 84 -5.57 7.93 14.25
C ASN A 84 -5.06 8.63 15.52
N LYS A 85 -5.90 8.66 16.56
CA LYS A 85 -5.58 9.31 17.83
C LYS A 85 -4.50 8.59 18.63
N ASN A 86 -4.39 7.28 18.46
CA ASN A 86 -3.41 6.48 19.20
C ASN A 86 -2.01 6.66 18.61
N GLU A 87 -1.91 6.65 17.28
CA GLU A 87 -0.65 6.80 16.55
C GLU A 87 -0.26 8.27 16.31
N GLN A 88 -1.18 9.25 16.57
CA GLN A 88 -0.98 10.67 16.28
C GLN A 88 -0.60 10.92 14.82
N GLU A 89 -1.15 10.14 13.91
CA GLU A 89 -0.90 10.19 12.46
C GLU A 89 -2.19 9.82 11.69
N TYR A 90 -2.25 10.14 10.42
CA TYR A 90 -3.31 9.69 9.54
C TYR A 90 -3.17 8.21 9.19
N ASN A 91 -4.29 7.46 9.26
CA ASN A 91 -4.31 6.04 8.90
C ASN A 91 -3.80 5.77 7.48
N TRP A 92 -4.14 6.64 6.50
CA TRP A 92 -3.62 6.47 5.14
C TRP A 92 -2.08 6.53 5.08
N ARG A 93 -1.43 7.33 5.94
CA ARG A 93 0.03 7.37 6.03
C ARG A 93 0.59 6.09 6.64
N LEU A 94 -0.05 5.60 7.68
CA LEU A 94 0.34 4.34 8.31
C LEU A 94 0.26 3.19 7.30
N VAL A 95 -0.85 3.08 6.55
CA VAL A 95 -1.09 1.96 5.63
C VAL A 95 -0.26 2.05 4.35
N PHE A 96 -0.07 3.25 3.79
CA PHE A 96 0.54 3.41 2.46
C PHE A 96 1.92 4.06 2.46
N CYS A 97 2.39 4.62 3.59
CA CYS A 97 3.68 5.32 3.65
C CYS A 97 4.57 4.85 4.81
N THR A 98 4.13 3.88 5.63
CA THR A 98 4.92 3.41 6.76
C THR A 98 5.08 1.90 6.68
N MET A 99 6.31 1.44 6.51
CA MET A 99 6.60 0.01 6.50
C MET A 99 6.35 -0.58 7.90
N TYR A 100 5.85 -1.82 7.94
CA TYR A 100 5.53 -2.54 9.17
C TYR A 100 4.42 -1.90 10.01
N ALA A 101 3.54 -1.11 9.41
CA ALA A 101 2.32 -0.63 10.04
C ALA A 101 1.13 -1.47 9.59
N SER A 102 0.42 -2.13 10.52
CA SER A 102 -0.74 -2.97 10.20
C SER A 102 -1.69 -3.04 11.38
N GLY A 103 -2.98 -2.97 11.11
CA GLY A 103 -4.02 -3.28 12.09
C GLY A 103 -4.12 -4.78 12.43
N LYS A 104 -3.27 -5.62 11.82
CA LYS A 104 -3.23 -7.08 12.02
C LYS A 104 -2.30 -7.51 13.15
N TYR A 105 -1.52 -6.58 13.74
CA TYR A 105 -0.53 -6.93 14.77
C TYR A 105 -1.09 -7.16 16.18
N ASP A 106 -2.29 -6.69 16.46
CA ASP A 106 -2.90 -6.85 17.78
C ASP A 106 -3.50 -8.25 18.04
N GLY A 107 -3.40 -9.16 17.07
CA GLY A 107 -3.78 -10.58 17.20
C GLY A 107 -5.27 -10.85 17.39
N SER A 108 -6.11 -9.82 17.46
CA SER A 108 -7.52 -9.97 17.81
C SER A 108 -8.43 -10.24 16.62
N ASN A 109 -8.02 -9.91 15.40
CA ASN A 109 -8.90 -9.91 14.23
C ASN A 109 -8.41 -10.70 13.01
N TYR A 110 -7.19 -11.24 13.00
CA TYR A 110 -6.61 -11.85 11.80
C TYR A 110 -5.73 -13.08 12.12
N SER A 111 -6.34 -14.14 12.64
CA SER A 111 -5.60 -15.37 13.03
C SER A 111 -4.90 -16.08 11.87
N ASP A 112 -5.39 -15.92 10.63
CA ASP A 112 -4.89 -16.61 9.44
C ASP A 112 -4.77 -15.67 8.23
N SER A 113 -4.21 -14.46 8.43
CA SER A 113 -4.04 -13.46 7.37
C SER A 113 -3.05 -13.92 6.30
N LEU A 114 -3.37 -13.72 5.02
CA LEU A 114 -2.46 -13.91 3.90
C LEU A 114 -1.42 -12.79 3.82
N GLY A 115 -1.83 -11.55 4.13
CA GLY A 115 -0.95 -10.38 4.19
C GLY A 115 -0.45 -10.15 5.61
N THR A 116 0.65 -10.81 6.02
CA THR A 116 1.10 -10.83 7.41
C THR A 116 2.07 -9.72 7.81
N ASN A 117 2.74 -9.11 6.84
CA ASN A 117 3.95 -8.31 7.14
C ASN A 117 3.71 -6.81 7.29
N GLY A 118 2.51 -6.28 6.99
CA GLY A 118 2.26 -4.83 6.98
C GLY A 118 3.13 -4.07 5.98
N LEU A 119 3.59 -4.75 4.94
CA LEU A 119 4.51 -4.23 3.93
C LEU A 119 3.86 -4.05 2.57
N GLY A 120 2.92 -4.94 2.18
CA GLY A 120 2.49 -5.11 0.81
C GLY A 120 1.94 -3.83 0.17
N ALA A 121 0.97 -3.17 0.81
CA ALA A 121 0.38 -1.95 0.28
C ALA A 121 1.39 -0.80 0.22
N THR A 122 2.21 -0.63 1.27
CA THR A 122 3.27 0.39 1.33
C THR A 122 4.35 0.12 0.28
N ALA A 123 4.81 -1.13 0.17
CA ALA A 123 5.85 -1.48 -0.79
C ALA A 123 5.37 -1.29 -2.23
N MET A 124 4.13 -1.72 -2.55
CA MET A 124 3.56 -1.52 -3.88
C MET A 124 3.34 -0.04 -4.19
N GLN A 125 2.92 0.77 -3.21
CA GLN A 125 2.80 2.21 -3.37
C GLN A 125 4.17 2.84 -3.73
N TYR A 126 5.24 2.45 -3.05
CA TYR A 126 6.59 2.93 -3.35
C TYR A 126 7.13 2.45 -4.70
N ALA A 127 6.74 1.27 -5.15
CA ALA A 127 7.16 0.65 -6.41
C ALA A 127 6.23 0.96 -7.59
N SER A 128 5.34 1.93 -7.48
CA SER A 128 4.41 2.31 -8.54
C SER A 128 4.76 3.66 -9.18
N GLU A 129 4.47 3.80 -10.47
CA GLU A 129 4.45 5.10 -11.15
C GLU A 129 3.43 6.02 -10.50
N PHE A 130 2.23 5.48 -10.25
CA PHE A 130 1.19 6.14 -9.47
C PHE A 130 0.36 5.10 -8.70
N MET A 131 -0.33 5.58 -7.65
CA MET A 131 -1.36 4.83 -6.96
C MET A 131 -2.49 5.76 -6.54
N ASP A 132 -3.72 5.38 -6.90
CA ASP A 132 -4.96 6.00 -6.45
C ASP A 132 -5.64 5.09 -5.46
N VAL A 133 -5.99 5.61 -4.30
CA VAL A 133 -6.70 4.88 -3.25
C VAL A 133 -8.05 5.53 -3.01
N TYR A 134 -9.11 4.77 -3.21
CA TYR A 134 -10.47 5.13 -2.83
C TYR A 134 -10.92 4.21 -1.70
N SER A 135 -11.32 4.78 -0.59
CA SER A 135 -11.89 4.03 0.53
C SER A 135 -13.26 4.58 0.89
N THR A 136 -14.26 3.73 0.79
CA THR A 136 -15.64 4.04 1.11
C THR A 136 -15.99 3.44 2.44
N ARG A 137 -16.23 4.30 3.44
CA ARG A 137 -16.63 3.92 4.80
C ARG A 137 -17.32 5.08 5.53
N ASP A 138 -18.12 4.77 6.53
CA ASP A 138 -18.80 5.76 7.38
C ASP A 138 -19.60 6.80 6.59
N GLY A 139 -20.19 6.38 5.45
CA GLY A 139 -21.04 7.21 4.58
C GLY A 139 -20.27 8.15 3.64
N TYR A 140 -18.95 8.01 3.53
CA TYR A 140 -18.12 8.83 2.65
C TYR A 140 -17.13 8.00 1.86
N THR A 141 -16.69 8.53 0.71
CA THR A 141 -15.51 8.04 0.01
C THR A 141 -14.34 8.99 0.27
N TYR A 142 -13.25 8.43 0.75
CA TYR A 142 -11.98 9.11 0.89
C TYR A 142 -11.09 8.79 -0.31
N TYR A 143 -10.31 9.75 -0.75
CA TYR A 143 -9.39 9.61 -1.89
C TYR A 143 -8.02 10.15 -1.56
N MET A 144 -7.00 9.39 -1.95
CA MET A 144 -5.60 9.81 -1.87
C MET A 144 -4.85 9.37 -3.11
N HIS A 145 -4.02 10.28 -3.63
CA HIS A 145 -3.17 10.06 -4.80
C HIS A 145 -1.71 10.03 -4.42
N PHE A 146 -0.96 9.14 -5.06
CA PHE A 146 0.49 9.00 -4.92
C PHE A 146 1.15 8.95 -6.29
N GLU A 147 2.31 9.57 -6.41
CA GLU A 147 3.18 9.47 -7.58
C GLU A 147 4.60 9.08 -7.15
N LYS A 148 5.15 8.05 -7.77
CA LYS A 148 6.51 7.54 -7.52
C LYS A 148 6.87 7.46 -6.04
N GLY A 149 5.99 6.87 -5.25
CA GLY A 149 6.18 6.67 -3.81
C GLY A 149 5.86 7.88 -2.93
N ARG A 150 5.29 8.95 -3.47
CA ARG A 150 5.04 10.20 -2.71
C ARG A 150 3.58 10.59 -2.75
N PRO A 151 3.00 11.02 -1.61
CA PRO A 151 1.66 11.56 -1.61
C PRO A 151 1.60 12.87 -2.39
N VAL A 152 0.60 13.02 -3.26
CA VAL A 152 0.34 14.24 -4.04
C VAL A 152 -0.95 14.87 -3.55
N GLY A 153 -0.84 16.11 -3.06
CA GLY A 153 -1.97 16.83 -2.48
C GLY A 153 -2.29 16.40 -1.05
N LYS A 154 -3.58 16.42 -0.72
CA LYS A 154 -4.11 16.11 0.61
C LYS A 154 -5.18 15.04 0.50
N LEU A 155 -5.40 14.29 1.61
CA LEU A 155 -6.57 13.42 1.72
C LEU A 155 -7.85 14.19 1.39
N GLN A 156 -8.61 13.69 0.43
CA GLN A 156 -9.87 14.26 0.02
C GLN A 156 -11.01 13.44 0.61
N LYS A 157 -12.00 14.11 1.17
CA LYS A 157 -13.28 13.53 1.57
C LYS A 157 -14.30 13.92 0.50
N LEU A 158 -14.68 12.97 -0.33
CA LEU A 158 -15.59 13.18 -1.43
C LEU A 158 -17.04 13.30 -0.93
N ALA A 159 -17.97 13.52 -1.87
CA ALA A 159 -19.37 13.65 -1.53
C ALA A 159 -19.92 12.44 -0.76
N PRO A 160 -20.91 12.62 0.13
CA PRO A 160 -21.53 11.52 0.86
C PRO A 160 -22.12 10.48 -0.09
N ILE A 161 -22.02 9.21 0.30
CA ILE A 161 -22.68 8.11 -0.40
C ILE A 161 -23.82 7.55 0.45
N ARG A 162 -24.82 6.97 -0.19
CA ARG A 162 -26.00 6.46 0.51
C ARG A 162 -25.80 5.04 1.02
N THR A 163 -25.03 4.21 0.34
CA THR A 163 -24.88 2.78 0.64
C THR A 163 -23.52 2.26 0.16
N GLY A 164 -23.06 1.21 0.82
CA GLY A 164 -21.86 0.48 0.45
C GLY A 164 -20.61 0.93 1.21
N THR A 165 -19.69 0.00 1.29
CA THR A 165 -18.33 0.19 1.80
C THR A 165 -17.38 -0.56 0.89
N GLY A 166 -16.08 -0.31 0.99
CA GLY A 166 -15.08 -1.04 0.25
C GLY A 166 -13.83 -0.23 -0.03
N THR A 167 -12.84 -0.88 -0.58
CA THR A 167 -11.59 -0.26 -1.00
C THR A 167 -11.38 -0.49 -2.49
N THR A 168 -10.93 0.55 -3.20
CA THR A 168 -10.45 0.43 -4.58
C THR A 168 -9.04 1.01 -4.63
N ILE A 169 -8.10 0.22 -5.10
CA ILE A 169 -6.71 0.63 -5.32
C ILE A 169 -6.41 0.47 -6.80
N ARG A 170 -6.12 1.57 -7.47
CA ARG A 170 -5.70 1.62 -8.86
C ARG A 170 -4.26 2.08 -8.93
N PHE A 171 -3.39 1.31 -9.55
CA PHE A 171 -1.96 1.59 -9.56
C PHE A 171 -1.30 1.05 -10.82
N LYS A 172 -0.14 1.58 -11.13
CA LYS A 172 0.70 1.08 -12.21
C LYS A 172 2.09 0.77 -11.65
N PRO A 173 2.51 -0.52 -11.65
CA PRO A 173 3.87 -0.87 -11.27
C PRO A 173 4.89 -0.08 -12.10
N ASP A 174 5.92 0.45 -11.44
CA ASP A 174 6.99 1.17 -12.11
C ASP A 174 7.97 0.16 -12.71
N PRO A 175 8.29 0.23 -14.02
CA PRO A 175 9.22 -0.70 -14.64
C PRO A 175 10.69 -0.43 -14.29
N GLU A 176 11.00 0.68 -13.54
CA GLU A 176 12.37 1.08 -13.16
C GLU A 176 12.81 0.43 -11.80
#